data_51eda298355a6c278b0a4e2ea5801a64
#
_entry.id   51eda298355a6c278b0a4e2ea5801a64
#
_cell.length_a   1.000
_cell.length_b   1.000
_cell.length_c   1.000
_cell.angle_alpha   90.00
_cell.angle_beta   90.00
_cell.angle_gamma   90.00
#
_symmetry.space_group_name_H-M   'P 1'
#
loop_
_entity.id
_entity.type
_entity.pdbx_description
1 polymer ?
#
loop_
_entity_poly.entity_id
_entity_poly.type
_entity_poly.pdbx_seq_one_letter_code
_entity_poly.pdbx_strand_id
1 'polypeptide(L)'
;MIGQRDPNPLVAGRGISKLRAVGISVSVLDSTTALNPAYNFYYQHHRPQVTVKYAMSLDGKVNQAEAQRTYLTGAAAMADSQQLRRQQQAILIGERTLTIDHPRLTIRDATIDEPVPIRMVVLHDIEHIDTSQPLFKALGPIWLLTTHPACLLYPSDAADE
;
A
#
# COMPACT_ATOMS: atom_id res chain seq x y z
N MET A 1 27.45 -17.97 -3.70
CA MET A 1 27.16 -16.95 -2.67
C MET A 1 25.65 -16.67 -2.64
N ILE A 2 25.09 -16.41 -1.46
CA ILE A 2 23.66 -16.08 -1.23
C ILE A 2 23.63 -14.77 -0.47
N GLY A 3 22.75 -13.82 -0.88
CA GLY A 3 22.69 -12.48 -0.32
C GLY A 3 22.18 -12.43 1.12
N GLN A 4 21.14 -13.21 1.45
CA GLN A 4 20.64 -13.38 2.81
C GLN A 4 19.90 -14.71 2.98
N ARG A 5 19.73 -15.14 4.21
CA ARG A 5 18.81 -16.22 4.56
C ARG A 5 17.38 -15.70 4.51
N ASP A 6 16.47 -16.47 3.91
CA ASP A 6 15.05 -16.11 3.87
C ASP A 6 14.48 -16.06 5.30
N PRO A 7 13.85 -14.95 5.72
CA PRO A 7 13.24 -14.84 7.05
C PRO A 7 11.96 -15.66 7.21
N ASN A 8 11.34 -16.11 6.11
CA ASN A 8 10.14 -16.95 6.16
C ASN A 8 10.47 -18.32 6.78
N PRO A 9 9.84 -18.73 7.90
CA PRO A 9 10.11 -20.01 8.57
C PRO A 9 9.89 -21.23 7.67
N LEU A 10 9.00 -21.12 6.69
CA LEU A 10 8.70 -22.20 5.73
C LEU A 10 9.84 -22.41 4.72
N VAL A 11 10.67 -21.41 4.49
CA VAL A 11 11.84 -21.49 3.58
C VAL A 11 13.14 -21.58 4.35
N ALA A 12 13.39 -20.65 5.22
CA ALA A 12 14.40 -20.54 6.29
C ALA A 12 15.67 -21.36 6.12
N GLY A 13 16.36 -21.22 4.97
CA GLY A 13 17.64 -21.90 4.73
C GLY A 13 17.53 -23.34 4.23
N ARG A 14 16.36 -23.87 3.94
CA ARG A 14 16.19 -25.22 3.35
C ARG A 14 16.98 -25.38 2.05
N GLY A 15 16.96 -24.36 1.17
CA GLY A 15 17.75 -24.32 -0.06
C GLY A 15 19.24 -24.40 0.22
N ILE A 16 19.72 -23.65 1.22
CA ILE A 16 21.12 -23.67 1.66
C ILE A 16 21.53 -25.08 2.13
N SER A 17 20.68 -25.70 2.96
CA SER A 17 20.94 -27.06 3.44
C SER A 17 20.98 -28.09 2.32
N LYS A 18 20.07 -27.99 1.32
CA LYS A 18 20.07 -28.88 0.15
C LYS A 18 21.35 -28.72 -0.68
N LEU A 19 21.79 -27.49 -0.93
CA LEU A 19 23.03 -27.23 -1.67
C LEU A 19 24.26 -27.81 -0.95
N ARG A 20 24.33 -27.61 0.36
CA ARG A 20 25.44 -28.16 1.18
C ARG A 20 25.43 -29.69 1.22
N ALA A 21 24.25 -30.31 1.25
CA ALA A 21 24.12 -31.76 1.26
C ALA A 21 24.66 -32.43 -0.02
N VAL A 22 24.67 -31.73 -1.16
CA VAL A 22 25.26 -32.21 -2.43
C VAL A 22 26.66 -31.70 -2.66
N GLY A 23 27.35 -31.24 -1.61
CA GLY A 23 28.78 -30.83 -1.65
C GLY A 23 29.03 -29.42 -2.17
N ILE A 24 27.96 -28.58 -2.39
CA ILE A 24 28.17 -27.21 -2.83
C ILE A 24 28.46 -26.31 -1.63
N SER A 25 29.62 -25.64 -1.68
CA SER A 25 29.95 -24.62 -0.67
C SER A 25 29.05 -23.39 -0.79
N VAL A 26 28.43 -23.01 0.31
CA VAL A 26 27.49 -21.86 0.36
C VAL A 26 27.93 -20.86 1.42
N SER A 27 28.24 -19.64 0.97
CA SER A 27 28.48 -18.47 1.81
C SER A 27 27.27 -17.57 1.80
N VAL A 28 26.82 -17.12 2.98
CA VAL A 28 25.73 -16.14 3.15
C VAL A 28 26.36 -14.80 3.50
N LEU A 29 26.01 -13.75 2.77
CA LEU A 29 26.64 -12.43 2.88
C LEU A 29 25.91 -11.48 3.81
N ASP A 30 24.61 -11.73 4.05
CA ASP A 30 23.67 -10.88 4.81
C ASP A 30 23.65 -9.40 4.35
N SER A 31 24.00 -9.17 3.08
CA SER A 31 24.15 -7.84 2.49
C SER A 31 22.91 -7.36 1.69
N THR A 32 21.87 -8.19 1.58
CA THR A 32 20.72 -7.92 0.71
C THR A 32 19.41 -7.67 1.47
N THR A 33 19.49 -7.45 2.78
CA THR A 33 18.32 -7.18 3.63
C THR A 33 17.52 -5.95 3.16
N ALA A 34 18.20 -4.96 2.59
CA ALA A 34 17.58 -3.74 2.07
C ALA A 34 16.84 -3.95 0.74
N LEU A 35 16.99 -5.08 0.03
CA LEU A 35 16.33 -5.31 -1.26
C LEU A 35 14.82 -5.58 -1.10
N ASN A 36 14.41 -6.19 0.01
CA ASN A 36 13.01 -6.51 0.30
C ASN A 36 12.61 -6.08 1.72
N PRO A 37 12.63 -4.78 2.04
CA PRO A 37 12.45 -4.30 3.41
C PRO A 37 11.08 -4.66 3.99
N ALA A 38 10.01 -4.54 3.23
CA ALA A 38 8.65 -4.85 3.67
C ALA A 38 8.46 -6.34 3.96
N TYR A 39 9.02 -7.22 3.11
CA TYR A 39 8.99 -8.66 3.30
C TYR A 39 9.76 -9.07 4.56
N ASN A 40 10.99 -8.58 4.71
CA ASN A 40 11.81 -8.84 5.89
C ASN A 40 11.13 -8.34 7.17
N PHE A 41 10.57 -7.13 7.13
CA PHE A 41 9.84 -6.55 8.24
C PHE A 41 8.64 -7.40 8.65
N TYR A 42 7.85 -7.88 7.68
CA TYR A 42 6.68 -8.72 7.96
C TYR A 42 7.06 -10.00 8.70
N TYR A 43 8.07 -10.73 8.23
CA TYR A 43 8.49 -11.98 8.89
C TYR A 43 9.18 -11.79 10.23
N GLN A 44 9.77 -10.63 10.47
CA GLN A 44 10.37 -10.29 11.76
C GLN A 44 9.34 -9.83 12.80
N HIS A 45 8.30 -9.12 12.36
CA HIS A 45 7.37 -8.42 13.25
C HIS A 45 5.93 -8.93 13.18
N HIS A 46 5.61 -9.82 12.23
CA HIS A 46 4.26 -10.36 11.97
C HIS A 46 3.19 -9.27 11.77
N ARG A 47 3.56 -8.15 11.18
CA ARG A 47 2.69 -7.04 10.82
C ARG A 47 3.22 -6.32 9.59
N PRO A 48 2.37 -5.64 8.82
CA PRO A 48 2.84 -4.88 7.66
C PRO A 48 3.76 -3.73 8.07
N GLN A 49 4.69 -3.38 7.19
CA GLN A 49 5.44 -2.14 7.31
C GLN A 49 4.53 -0.98 6.92
N VAL A 50 4.38 -0.02 7.81
CA VAL A 50 3.52 1.16 7.58
C VAL A 50 4.40 2.38 7.34
N THR A 51 4.15 3.05 6.22
CA THR A 51 4.75 4.34 5.89
C THR A 51 3.69 5.43 5.97
N VAL A 52 3.90 6.43 6.80
CA VAL A 52 3.00 7.58 6.91
C VAL A 52 3.52 8.71 6.04
N LYS A 53 2.68 9.19 5.09
CA LYS A 53 2.98 10.34 4.24
C LYS A 53 1.95 11.44 4.47
N TYR A 54 2.41 12.61 4.82
CA TYR A 54 1.58 13.81 4.90
C TYR A 54 2.35 15.02 4.36
N ALA A 55 1.60 16.03 3.93
CA ALA A 55 2.15 17.35 3.63
C ALA A 55 1.65 18.33 4.68
N MET A 56 2.56 19.13 5.23
CA MET A 56 2.19 20.13 6.24
C MET A 56 3.02 21.41 6.04
N SER A 57 2.47 22.53 6.49
CA SER A 57 3.18 23.79 6.60
C SER A 57 4.14 23.77 7.80
N LEU A 58 4.99 24.79 7.92
CA LEU A 58 5.95 24.89 9.04
C LEU A 58 5.28 24.98 10.41
N ASP A 59 4.05 25.47 10.47
CA ASP A 59 3.22 25.53 11.67
C ASP A 59 2.34 24.28 11.85
N GLY A 60 2.60 23.20 11.09
CA GLY A 60 1.97 21.89 11.26
C GLY A 60 0.57 21.75 10.66
N LYS A 61 0.10 22.71 9.84
CA LYS A 61 -1.20 22.62 9.20
C LYS A 61 -1.16 21.80 7.92
N VAL A 62 -2.18 20.99 7.69
CA VAL A 62 -2.30 20.10 6.53
C VAL A 62 -3.18 20.69 5.42
N ASN A 63 -3.92 21.75 5.70
CA ASN A 63 -4.76 22.48 4.74
C ASN A 63 -4.78 23.97 5.06
N GLN A 64 -5.14 24.78 4.10
CA GLN A 64 -5.22 26.24 4.23
C GLN A 64 -6.54 26.69 4.85
N ALA A 65 -7.62 25.98 4.55
CA ALA A 65 -8.95 26.21 5.10
C ALA A 65 -9.65 24.90 5.42
N GLU A 66 -10.61 24.95 6.34
CA GLU A 66 -11.39 23.77 6.72
C GLU A 66 -12.20 23.25 5.52
N ALA A 67 -12.29 21.91 5.41
CA ALA A 67 -13.02 21.21 4.35
C ALA A 67 -12.60 21.61 2.90
N GLN A 68 -11.41 22.14 2.72
CA GLN A 68 -10.90 22.53 1.41
C GLN A 68 -9.59 21.82 1.09
N ARG A 69 -9.55 21.19 -0.09
CA ARG A 69 -8.31 20.62 -0.61
C ARG A 69 -7.26 21.68 -0.85
N THR A 70 -6.07 21.49 -0.30
CA THR A 70 -4.94 22.41 -0.46
C THR A 70 -3.70 21.68 -0.96
N TYR A 71 -3.02 22.24 -1.94
CA TYR A 71 -1.72 21.77 -2.40
C TYR A 71 -0.61 22.57 -1.70
N LEU A 72 0.00 21.95 -0.69
CA LEU A 72 1.09 22.56 0.09
C LEU A 72 2.47 22.33 -0.52
N THR A 73 2.58 21.41 -1.47
CA THR A 73 3.86 20.98 -2.04
C THR A 73 3.89 21.14 -3.55
N GLY A 74 5.09 21.39 -4.09
CA GLY A 74 5.30 21.56 -5.52
C GLY A 74 5.39 20.25 -6.29
N ALA A 75 5.64 20.38 -7.61
CA ALA A 75 5.65 19.25 -8.56
C ALA A 75 6.68 18.17 -8.20
N ALA A 76 7.86 18.53 -7.71
CA ALA A 76 8.89 17.56 -7.31
C ALA A 76 8.41 16.66 -6.16
N ALA A 77 7.83 17.22 -5.11
CA ALA A 77 7.28 16.45 -4.00
C ALA A 77 6.07 15.60 -4.42
N MET A 78 5.30 16.07 -5.40
CA MET A 78 4.22 15.28 -5.98
C MET A 78 4.75 14.07 -6.76
N ALA A 79 5.83 14.23 -7.53
CA ALA A 79 6.50 13.14 -8.24
C ALA A 79 7.07 12.10 -7.27
N ASP A 80 7.75 12.54 -6.21
CA ASP A 80 8.24 11.69 -5.14
C ASP A 80 7.10 10.90 -4.46
N SER A 81 5.97 11.55 -4.20
CA SER A 81 4.77 10.88 -3.66
C SER A 81 4.21 9.80 -4.60
N GLN A 82 4.31 9.97 -5.93
CA GLN A 82 3.93 8.94 -6.89
C GLN A 82 4.92 7.78 -6.88
N GLN A 83 6.21 8.08 -6.76
CA GLN A 83 7.24 7.03 -6.63
C GLN A 83 7.09 6.22 -5.34
N LEU A 84 6.84 6.89 -4.22
CA LEU A 84 6.53 6.22 -2.97
C LEU A 84 5.30 5.30 -3.10
N ARG A 85 4.26 5.77 -3.80
CA ARG A 85 3.03 4.99 -4.04
C ARG A 85 3.28 3.72 -4.85
N ARG A 86 4.16 3.77 -5.86
CA ARG A 86 4.56 2.59 -6.66
C ARG A 86 5.20 1.49 -5.83
N GLN A 87 5.82 1.85 -4.72
CA GLN A 87 6.50 0.90 -3.82
C GLN A 87 5.55 0.27 -2.79
N GLN A 88 4.28 0.73 -2.70
CA GLN A 88 3.33 0.24 -1.71
C GLN A 88 2.37 -0.78 -2.30
N GLN A 89 2.05 -1.80 -1.53
CA GLN A 89 1.02 -2.79 -1.87
C GLN A 89 -0.39 -2.27 -1.61
N ALA A 90 -0.55 -1.36 -0.66
CA ALA A 90 -1.81 -0.75 -0.29
C ALA A 90 -1.64 0.74 0.06
N ILE A 91 -2.69 1.53 -0.19
CA ILE A 91 -2.78 2.95 0.18
C ILE A 91 -4.02 3.11 1.03
N LEU A 92 -3.85 3.63 2.25
CA LEU A 92 -4.92 3.82 3.20
C LEU A 92 -5.17 5.31 3.43
N ILE A 93 -6.44 5.72 3.40
CA ILE A 93 -6.90 7.06 3.75
C ILE A 93 -8.08 7.00 4.72
N GLY A 94 -8.36 8.10 5.40
CA GLY A 94 -9.59 8.27 6.17
C GLY A 94 -10.73 8.84 5.32
N GLU A 95 -11.96 8.71 5.83
CA GLU A 95 -13.20 9.21 5.23
C GLU A 95 -13.13 10.71 4.91
N ARG A 96 -12.60 11.51 5.83
CA ARG A 96 -12.48 12.96 5.62
C ARG A 96 -11.58 13.30 4.41
N THR A 97 -10.52 12.56 4.18
CA THR A 97 -9.67 12.71 2.99
C THR A 97 -10.44 12.32 1.73
N LEU A 98 -11.22 11.25 1.78
CA LEU A 98 -12.09 10.86 0.66
C LEU A 98 -13.07 11.96 0.30
N THR A 99 -13.77 12.51 1.30
CA THR A 99 -14.84 13.51 1.13
C THR A 99 -14.33 14.87 0.68
N ILE A 100 -13.14 15.30 1.16
CA ILE A 100 -12.60 16.63 0.85
C ILE A 100 -11.76 16.62 -0.41
N ASP A 101 -10.89 15.62 -0.56
CA ASP A 101 -9.88 15.61 -1.63
C ASP A 101 -10.35 14.92 -2.90
N HIS A 102 -11.43 14.11 -2.83
CA HIS A 102 -11.93 13.28 -3.94
C HIS A 102 -10.80 12.55 -4.69
N PRO A 103 -9.92 11.82 -3.99
CA PRO A 103 -8.72 11.27 -4.59
C PRO A 103 -9.05 10.04 -5.45
N ARG A 104 -8.25 9.79 -6.48
CA ARG A 104 -8.28 8.53 -7.25
C ARG A 104 -7.47 7.43 -6.58
N LEU A 105 -6.43 7.79 -5.84
CA LEU A 105 -5.42 6.91 -5.25
C LEU A 105 -4.72 5.99 -6.27
N THR A 106 -4.71 6.37 -7.53
CA THR A 106 -4.00 5.65 -8.60
C THR A 106 -2.55 6.10 -8.70
N ILE A 107 -1.71 5.27 -9.29
CA ILE A 107 -0.40 5.65 -9.76
C ILE A 107 -0.60 6.39 -11.08
N ARG A 108 -0.06 7.61 -11.20
CA ARG A 108 -0.07 8.37 -12.45
C ARG A 108 1.00 7.80 -13.37
N ASP A 109 0.71 7.77 -14.66
CA ASP A 109 1.65 7.29 -15.69
C ASP A 109 2.10 5.83 -15.45
N ALA A 110 1.25 5.02 -14.80
CA ALA A 110 1.47 3.60 -14.63
C ALA A 110 1.38 2.88 -15.97
N THR A 111 2.30 1.94 -16.21
CA THR A 111 2.21 1.01 -17.34
C THR A 111 1.17 -0.08 -17.06
N ILE A 112 0.72 -0.79 -18.11
CA ILE A 112 -0.28 -1.87 -17.98
C ILE A 112 0.19 -2.98 -17.03
N ASP A 113 1.48 -3.22 -16.98
CA ASP A 113 2.10 -4.30 -16.21
C ASP A 113 2.42 -3.89 -14.74
N GLU A 114 2.27 -2.61 -14.38
CA GLU A 114 2.51 -2.16 -13.01
C GLU A 114 1.40 -2.63 -12.07
N PRO A 115 1.75 -3.22 -10.92
CA PRO A 115 0.75 -3.65 -9.94
C PRO A 115 -0.03 -2.45 -9.40
N VAL A 116 -1.36 -2.58 -9.38
CA VAL A 116 -2.24 -1.56 -8.83
C VAL A 116 -2.35 -1.77 -7.32
N PRO A 117 -1.97 -0.78 -6.48
CA PRO A 117 -2.08 -0.92 -5.04
C PRO A 117 -3.55 -1.01 -4.60
N ILE A 118 -3.80 -1.79 -3.55
CA ILE A 118 -5.11 -1.86 -2.90
C ILE A 118 -5.42 -0.48 -2.30
N ARG A 119 -6.57 0.08 -2.66
CA ARG A 119 -7.04 1.36 -2.13
C ARG A 119 -7.94 1.10 -0.93
N MET A 120 -7.51 1.54 0.24
CA MET A 120 -8.19 1.28 1.50
C MET A 120 -8.74 2.59 2.06
N VAL A 121 -10.00 2.58 2.48
CA VAL A 121 -10.65 3.73 3.11
C VAL A 121 -11.21 3.32 4.46
N VAL A 122 -10.80 4.02 5.51
CA VAL A 122 -11.41 3.88 6.84
C VAL A 122 -12.61 4.81 6.90
N LEU A 123 -13.79 4.24 7.12
CA LEU A 123 -15.07 4.92 7.15
C LEU A 123 -15.68 4.85 8.55
N HIS A 124 -16.34 5.90 8.95
CA HIS A 124 -17.24 5.88 10.09
C HIS A 124 -18.58 5.22 9.70
N ASP A 125 -19.12 5.63 8.56
CA ASP A 125 -20.37 5.16 8.05
C ASP A 125 -20.26 4.77 6.56
N ILE A 126 -20.65 3.55 6.23
CA ILE A 126 -20.62 3.04 4.86
C ILE A 126 -21.91 3.36 4.08
N GLU A 127 -23.03 3.61 4.77
CA GLU A 127 -24.33 3.81 4.13
C GLU A 127 -24.41 5.14 3.36
N HIS A 128 -23.61 6.11 3.77
CA HIS A 128 -23.60 7.45 3.18
C HIS A 128 -22.43 7.69 2.21
N ILE A 129 -21.76 6.61 1.78
CA ILE A 129 -20.63 6.76 0.86
C ILE A 129 -21.11 7.13 -0.55
N ASP A 130 -20.54 8.21 -1.10
CA ASP A 130 -20.79 8.60 -2.49
C ASP A 130 -19.89 7.78 -3.45
N THR A 131 -20.47 6.76 -4.06
CA THR A 131 -19.78 5.91 -5.05
C THR A 131 -19.56 6.60 -6.39
N SER A 132 -20.09 7.79 -6.63
CA SER A 132 -19.82 8.58 -7.84
C SER A 132 -18.40 9.18 -7.87
N GLN A 133 -17.71 9.16 -6.73
CA GLN A 133 -16.39 9.76 -6.59
C GLN A 133 -15.31 9.09 -7.46
N PRO A 134 -14.25 9.84 -7.82
CA PRO A 134 -13.18 9.35 -8.70
C PRO A 134 -12.47 8.08 -8.21
N LEU A 135 -12.45 7.83 -6.90
CA LEU A 135 -11.92 6.62 -6.31
C LEU A 135 -12.59 5.37 -6.88
N PHE A 136 -13.93 5.38 -6.94
CA PHE A 136 -14.72 4.21 -7.35
C PHE A 136 -14.75 3.99 -8.87
N LYS A 137 -14.42 5.03 -9.65
CA LYS A 137 -14.35 4.95 -11.13
C LYS A 137 -13.00 4.43 -11.64
N ALA A 138 -11.99 4.40 -10.81
CA ALA A 138 -10.66 3.94 -11.20
C ALA A 138 -10.55 2.41 -11.05
N LEU A 139 -9.84 1.76 -11.97
CA LEU A 139 -9.60 0.31 -11.92
C LEU A 139 -8.78 -0.10 -10.69
N GLY A 140 -8.99 -1.34 -10.25
CA GLY A 140 -8.25 -1.98 -9.16
C GLY A 140 -9.06 -2.13 -7.87
N PRO A 141 -8.56 -2.92 -6.91
CA PRO A 141 -9.29 -3.28 -5.70
C PRO A 141 -9.48 -2.09 -4.76
N ILE A 142 -10.66 -2.05 -4.12
CA ILE A 142 -10.99 -1.09 -3.07
C ILE A 142 -11.47 -1.86 -1.85
N TRP A 143 -10.91 -1.54 -0.68
CA TRP A 143 -11.33 -2.07 0.60
C TRP A 143 -11.91 -0.94 1.45
N LEU A 144 -13.15 -1.11 1.87
CA LEU A 144 -13.83 -0.20 2.79
C LEU A 144 -13.77 -0.82 4.19
N LEU A 145 -13.16 -0.10 5.13
CA LEU A 145 -12.95 -0.56 6.50
C LEU A 145 -13.85 0.25 7.42
N THR A 146 -14.77 -0.40 8.11
CA THR A 146 -15.67 0.24 9.06
C THR A 146 -15.71 -0.54 10.36
N THR A 147 -15.97 0.15 11.47
CA THR A 147 -16.20 -0.45 12.79
C THR A 147 -17.67 -0.83 13.01
N HIS A 148 -18.59 -0.34 12.17
CA HIS A 148 -19.98 -0.73 12.22
C HIS A 148 -20.19 -2.01 11.41
N PRO A 149 -21.03 -2.94 11.87
CA PRO A 149 -21.41 -4.11 11.08
C PRO A 149 -22.23 -3.66 9.88
N ALA A 150 -21.55 -3.35 8.79
CA ALA A 150 -22.18 -3.06 7.54
C ALA A 150 -22.46 -4.36 6.81
N CYS A 151 -23.64 -4.50 6.27
CA CYS A 151 -23.91 -5.48 5.24
C CYS A 151 -22.99 -5.16 4.07
N LEU A 152 -22.07 -6.08 3.75
CA LEU A 152 -21.20 -5.95 2.60
C LEU A 152 -22.10 -5.81 1.36
N LEU A 153 -22.18 -4.63 0.78
CA LEU A 153 -22.71 -4.46 -0.55
C LEU A 153 -21.70 -5.08 -1.53
N TYR A 154 -21.84 -6.37 -1.74
CA TYR A 154 -21.28 -7.03 -2.90
C TYR A 154 -22.06 -6.51 -4.11
N PRO A 155 -21.41 -6.07 -5.18
CA PRO A 155 -22.09 -5.97 -6.47
C PRO A 155 -22.48 -7.38 -6.87
N SER A 156 -23.78 -7.68 -6.81
CA SER A 156 -24.38 -8.99 -7.05
C SER A 156 -24.49 -9.37 -8.53
N ASP A 157 -23.69 -8.80 -9.43
CA ASP A 157 -23.87 -8.99 -10.86
C ASP A 157 -22.59 -9.35 -11.63
N ALA A 158 -21.79 -10.27 -11.07
CA ALA A 158 -20.66 -10.82 -11.83
C ALA A 158 -20.60 -12.36 -11.82
N ALA A 159 -21.73 -13.03 -11.68
CA ALA A 159 -21.78 -14.49 -11.73
C ALA A 159 -23.12 -14.98 -12.30
N ASP A 160 -23.44 -14.57 -13.52
CA ASP A 160 -24.40 -15.27 -14.38
C ASP A 160 -24.29 -14.73 -15.83
N GLU A 161 -23.28 -15.20 -16.57
CA GLU A 161 -23.34 -15.48 -18.02
C GLU A 161 -22.12 -16.32 -18.41
#